data_8c1a09c2dbdd5768e31b13c22214d649
#
_entry.id   8c1a09c2dbdd5768e31b13c22214d649
#
_cell.length_a   1.000
_cell.length_b   1.000
_cell.length_c   1.000
_cell.angle_alpha   90.00
_cell.angle_beta   90.00
_cell.angle_gamma   90.00
#
_symmetry.space_group_name_H-M   'P 1'
#
loop_
_entity.id
_entity.type
_entity.pdbx_description
1 polymer ?
#
loop_
_entity_poly.entity_id
_entity_poly.type
_entity_poly.pdbx_seq_one_letter_code
_entity_poly.pdbx_strand_id
1 'polypeptide(L)'
;MTFELPAREGKPRTHGLTTMIDFGPDEMGWTGGEGGILSLLEGAADYVEHAKIYAINGLLLPEEAVRKSAKLYRDYDCHPFAGGMLFEYAYAKNELDGLEALLRREELMGFEVSENYITLEED
;
A
#
# COMPACT_ATOMS: atom_id res chain seq x y z
N MET A 1 3.86 24.59 31.68
CA MET A 1 2.66 23.72 31.57
C MET A 1 2.97 22.60 30.58
N THR A 2 2.73 21.38 30.98
CA THR A 2 2.87 20.22 30.10
C THR A 2 1.50 19.63 29.83
N PHE A 3 1.30 19.21 28.58
CA PHE A 3 0.11 18.47 28.23
C PHE A 3 0.35 16.99 28.40
N GLU A 4 -0.55 16.31 29.07
CA GLU A 4 -0.53 14.86 29.10
C GLU A 4 -1.17 14.34 27.83
N LEU A 5 -0.43 13.46 27.14
CA LEU A 5 -0.97 12.81 25.95
C LEU A 5 -1.70 11.54 26.37
N PRO A 6 -2.82 11.22 25.69
CA PRO A 6 -3.47 9.93 25.93
C PRO A 6 -2.49 8.80 25.63
N ALA A 7 -2.64 7.71 26.34
CA ALA A 7 -1.83 6.52 26.07
C ALA A 7 -2.03 6.10 24.61
N ARG A 8 -0.93 5.88 23.90
CA ARG A 8 -0.96 5.43 22.52
C ARG A 8 -0.13 4.17 22.39
N GLU A 9 -0.66 3.25 21.63
CA GLU A 9 -0.03 1.98 21.38
C GLU A 9 0.70 2.02 20.05
N GLY A 10 2.04 1.87 20.10
CA GLY A 10 2.85 1.73 18.90
C GLY A 10 2.89 0.28 18.44
N LYS A 11 3.49 0.03 17.27
CA LYS A 11 3.64 -1.33 16.75
C LYS A 11 4.53 -2.20 17.65
N PRO A 12 4.28 -3.51 17.70
CA PRO A 12 3.22 -4.25 17.03
C PRO A 12 1.86 -4.08 17.69
N ARG A 13 0.81 -3.88 16.89
CA ARG A 13 -0.55 -3.72 17.40
C ARG A 13 -1.44 -4.89 16.97
N THR A 14 -2.42 -5.21 17.81
CA THR A 14 -3.34 -6.32 17.56
C THR A 14 -4.74 -5.86 17.18
N HIS A 15 -5.03 -4.59 17.35
CA HIS A 15 -6.33 -4.02 17.01
C HIS A 15 -6.17 -2.54 16.67
N GLY A 16 -7.17 -1.98 16.03
CA GLY A 16 -7.13 -0.59 15.56
C GLY A 16 -6.05 -0.37 14.51
N LEU A 17 -5.83 -1.36 13.64
CA LEU A 17 -4.79 -1.27 12.63
C LEU A 17 -5.09 -0.17 11.62
N THR A 18 -4.06 0.54 11.22
CA THR A 18 -4.19 1.67 10.30
C THR A 18 -3.57 1.33 8.95
N THR A 19 -4.31 1.62 7.89
CA THR A 19 -3.82 1.54 6.53
C THR A 19 -3.75 2.95 5.95
N MET A 20 -2.59 3.34 5.47
CA MET A 20 -2.48 4.56 4.69
C MET A 20 -2.67 4.25 3.21
N ILE A 21 -3.09 5.24 2.44
CA ILE A 21 -3.22 5.10 1.00
C ILE A 21 -2.20 6.00 0.32
N ASP A 22 -1.34 5.38 -0.49
CA ASP A 22 -0.39 6.09 -1.35
C ASP A 22 -1.07 6.30 -2.70
N PHE A 23 -1.56 7.53 -2.92
CA PHE A 23 -2.29 7.88 -4.15
C PHE A 23 -1.37 8.06 -5.35
N GLY A 24 -0.06 8.07 -5.15
CA GLY A 24 0.89 8.27 -6.22
C GLY A 24 1.24 9.74 -6.45
N PRO A 25 2.21 9.98 -7.33
CA PRO A 25 2.78 11.32 -7.50
C PRO A 25 1.82 12.34 -8.10
N ASP A 26 0.81 11.89 -8.84
CA ASP A 26 -0.10 12.79 -9.55
C ASP A 26 -1.24 13.31 -8.68
N GLU A 27 -1.60 12.54 -7.66
CA GLU A 27 -2.77 12.85 -6.84
C GLU A 27 -2.39 13.64 -5.59
N MET A 28 -1.27 13.30 -5.00
CA MET A 28 -0.83 13.95 -3.76
C MET A 28 0.68 14.14 -3.81
N GLY A 29 1.11 15.33 -4.14
CA GLY A 29 2.51 15.64 -4.34
C GLY A 29 3.42 15.29 -3.16
N TRP A 30 2.87 15.17 -1.97
CA TRP A 30 3.65 14.83 -0.79
C TRP A 30 3.82 13.33 -0.60
N THR A 31 2.93 12.50 -1.19
CA THR A 31 3.05 11.03 -1.09
C THR A 31 3.85 10.45 -2.25
N GLY A 32 3.99 11.21 -3.33
CA GLY A 32 4.73 10.76 -4.49
C GLY A 32 6.22 10.79 -4.24
N GLY A 33 6.89 9.71 -4.57
CA GLY A 33 8.33 9.63 -4.53
C GLY A 33 8.91 9.51 -3.12
N GLU A 34 10.22 9.36 -3.11
CA GLU A 34 10.98 9.05 -1.90
C GLU A 34 10.85 10.10 -0.81
N GLY A 35 10.94 11.38 -1.18
CA GLY A 35 10.92 12.47 -0.19
C GLY A 35 9.61 12.56 0.59
N GLY A 36 8.48 12.45 -0.11
CA GLY A 36 7.17 12.54 0.53
C GLY A 36 6.87 11.34 1.41
N ILE A 37 7.13 10.15 0.91
CA ILE A 37 6.91 8.90 1.64
C ILE A 37 7.81 8.87 2.88
N LEU A 38 9.07 9.20 2.73
CA LEU A 38 10.02 9.18 3.84
C LEU A 38 9.60 10.14 4.96
N SER A 39 9.22 11.36 4.60
CA SER A 39 8.75 12.35 5.59
C SER A 39 7.54 11.84 6.38
N LEU A 40 6.59 11.23 5.69
CA LEU A 40 5.41 10.67 6.34
C LEU A 40 5.79 9.55 7.31
N LEU A 41 6.65 8.64 6.86
CA LEU A 41 7.06 7.49 7.66
C LEU A 41 7.87 7.91 8.89
N GLU A 42 8.75 8.88 8.76
CA GLU A 42 9.49 9.41 9.89
C GLU A 42 8.58 9.95 10.99
N GLY A 43 7.44 10.52 10.60
CA GLY A 43 6.49 11.08 11.55
C GLY A 43 5.43 10.14 12.08
N ALA A 44 5.05 9.12 11.32
CA ALA A 44 3.83 8.36 11.61
C ALA A 44 3.95 6.83 11.49
N ALA A 45 5.11 6.29 11.11
CA ALA A 45 5.22 4.86 10.83
C ALA A 45 4.82 3.97 12.02
N ASP A 46 5.07 4.41 13.24
CA ASP A 46 4.73 3.63 14.44
C ASP A 46 3.23 3.35 14.58
N TYR A 47 2.40 4.09 13.87
CA TYR A 47 0.95 3.99 13.96
C TYR A 47 0.31 3.56 12.64
N VAL A 48 1.10 3.05 11.69
CA VAL A 48 0.62 2.61 10.38
C VAL A 48 1.13 1.19 10.09
N GLU A 49 0.23 0.24 9.94
CA GLU A 49 0.58 -1.16 9.67
C GLU A 49 0.69 -1.47 8.19
N HIS A 50 -0.13 -0.83 7.36
CA HIS A 50 -0.24 -1.17 5.95
C HIS A 50 -0.18 0.07 5.08
N ALA A 51 0.41 -0.07 3.91
CA ALA A 51 0.46 0.99 2.89
C ALA A 51 -0.12 0.46 1.59
N LYS A 52 -1.23 1.04 1.17
CA LYS A 52 -1.92 0.65 -0.04
C LYS A 52 -1.40 1.44 -1.23
N ILE A 53 -0.86 0.75 -2.23
CA ILE A 53 -0.51 1.36 -3.51
C ILE A 53 -1.83 1.49 -4.28
N TYR A 54 -2.31 2.72 -4.40
CA TYR A 54 -3.67 3.05 -4.82
C TYR A 54 -4.07 2.45 -6.17
N ALA A 55 -5.27 1.95 -6.22
CA ALA A 55 -5.95 1.53 -7.45
C ALA A 55 -5.11 0.54 -8.28
N ILE A 56 -4.71 0.95 -9.48
CA ILE A 56 -3.95 0.13 -10.43
C ILE A 56 -2.51 0.66 -10.59
N ASN A 57 -2.07 1.53 -9.70
CA ASN A 57 -0.75 2.15 -9.81
C ASN A 57 0.41 1.16 -9.80
N GLY A 58 0.25 0.02 -9.14
CA GLY A 58 1.25 -1.05 -9.19
C GLY A 58 1.56 -1.51 -10.62
N LEU A 59 0.58 -1.39 -11.53
CA LEU A 59 0.77 -1.73 -12.94
C LEU A 59 1.17 -0.52 -13.77
N LEU A 60 0.60 0.65 -13.49
CA LEU A 60 0.78 1.84 -14.32
C LEU A 60 2.10 2.58 -14.08
N LEU A 61 2.59 2.57 -12.86
CA LEU A 61 3.85 3.24 -12.54
C LEU A 61 5.04 2.38 -12.95
N PRO A 62 6.19 3.00 -13.23
CA PRO A 62 7.39 2.23 -13.52
C PRO A 62 7.73 1.26 -12.38
N GLU A 63 8.13 0.05 -12.73
CA GLU A 63 8.45 -1.00 -11.76
C GLU A 63 9.42 -0.52 -10.68
N GLU A 64 10.49 0.17 -11.08
CA GLU A 64 11.49 0.65 -10.14
C GLU A 64 10.94 1.69 -9.16
N ALA A 65 9.99 2.52 -9.60
CA ALA A 65 9.35 3.49 -8.71
C ALA A 65 8.52 2.79 -7.65
N VAL A 66 7.76 1.78 -8.05
CA VAL A 66 6.94 0.99 -7.12
C VAL A 66 7.84 0.21 -6.14
N ARG A 67 8.91 -0.39 -6.64
CA ARG A 67 9.85 -1.13 -5.80
C ARG A 67 10.51 -0.24 -4.75
N LYS A 68 10.91 0.97 -5.14
CA LYS A 68 11.49 1.94 -4.20
C LYS A 68 10.50 2.31 -3.09
N SER A 69 9.27 2.62 -3.48
CA SER A 69 8.22 2.95 -2.51
C SER A 69 7.95 1.77 -1.58
N ALA A 70 7.81 0.58 -2.14
CA ALA A 70 7.56 -0.63 -1.36
C ALA A 70 8.69 -0.89 -0.36
N LYS A 71 9.93 -0.69 -0.77
CA LYS A 71 11.08 -0.86 0.12
C LYS A 71 11.05 0.13 1.28
N LEU A 72 10.72 1.39 1.01
CA LEU A 72 10.60 2.40 2.07
C LEU A 72 9.54 1.98 3.09
N TYR A 73 8.38 1.53 2.63
CA TYR A 73 7.34 1.06 3.55
C TYR A 73 7.82 -0.13 4.39
N ARG A 74 8.46 -1.12 3.76
CA ARG A 74 8.97 -2.28 4.49
C ARG A 74 10.06 -1.89 5.50
N ASP A 75 10.93 -0.96 5.15
CA ASP A 75 11.99 -0.48 6.05
C ASP A 75 11.42 0.11 7.34
N TYR A 76 10.20 0.63 7.28
CA TYR A 76 9.49 1.19 8.43
C TYR A 76 8.42 0.24 8.98
N ASP A 77 8.48 -1.02 8.58
CA ASP A 77 7.54 -2.05 9.03
C ASP A 77 6.07 -1.69 8.73
N CYS A 78 5.85 -1.07 7.58
CA CYS A 78 4.53 -0.87 7.00
C CYS A 78 4.43 -1.83 5.82
N HIS A 79 3.39 -2.66 5.78
CA HIS A 79 3.27 -3.70 4.75
C HIS A 79 2.68 -3.12 3.47
N PRO A 80 3.47 -2.96 2.40
CA PRO A 80 2.94 -2.45 1.13
C PRO A 80 2.14 -3.51 0.40
N PHE A 81 0.97 -3.12 -0.11
CA PHE A 81 0.12 -4.02 -0.87
C PHE A 81 -0.54 -3.28 -2.04
N ALA A 82 -0.93 -4.04 -3.06
CA ALA A 82 -1.58 -3.48 -4.24
C ALA A 82 -3.07 -3.26 -4.00
N GLY A 83 -3.60 -2.15 -4.49
CA GLY A 83 -5.02 -1.83 -4.40
C GLY A 83 -5.90 -2.79 -5.20
N GLY A 84 -7.18 -2.83 -4.86
CA GLY A 84 -8.12 -3.79 -5.40
C GLY A 84 -8.42 -3.64 -6.89
N MET A 85 -8.27 -2.44 -7.46
CA MET A 85 -8.51 -2.26 -8.90
C MET A 85 -7.52 -3.07 -9.75
N LEU A 86 -6.28 -3.23 -9.28
CA LEU A 86 -5.32 -4.08 -9.98
C LEU A 86 -5.76 -5.55 -9.95
N PHE A 87 -6.25 -6.02 -8.80
CA PHE A 87 -6.82 -7.36 -8.69
C PHE A 87 -8.01 -7.52 -9.66
N GLU A 88 -8.94 -6.56 -9.67
CA GLU A 88 -10.12 -6.64 -10.55
C GLU A 88 -9.72 -6.69 -12.01
N TYR A 89 -8.72 -5.91 -12.40
CA TYR A 89 -8.21 -5.93 -13.78
C TYR A 89 -7.64 -7.31 -14.14
N ALA A 90 -6.79 -7.85 -13.25
CA ALA A 90 -6.19 -9.17 -13.47
C ALA A 90 -7.24 -10.28 -13.51
N TYR A 91 -8.22 -10.22 -12.62
CA TYR A 91 -9.32 -11.18 -12.59
C TYR A 91 -10.13 -11.14 -13.89
N ALA A 92 -10.51 -9.95 -14.33
CA ALA A 92 -11.30 -9.78 -15.56
C ALA A 92 -10.55 -10.25 -16.81
N LYS A 93 -9.22 -10.16 -16.80
CA LYS A 93 -8.37 -10.61 -17.90
C LYS A 93 -7.94 -12.07 -17.77
N ASN A 94 -8.39 -12.74 -16.73
CA ASN A 94 -7.96 -14.11 -16.40
C ASN A 94 -6.44 -14.23 -16.30
N GLU A 95 -5.81 -13.25 -15.63
CA GLU A 95 -4.37 -13.14 -15.50
C GLU A 95 -3.91 -13.03 -14.02
N LEU A 96 -4.52 -13.83 -13.14
CA LEU A 96 -4.10 -13.82 -11.74
C LEU A 96 -2.66 -14.27 -11.56
N ASP A 97 -2.16 -15.15 -12.42
CA ASP A 97 -0.75 -15.54 -12.41
C ASP A 97 0.14 -14.33 -12.73
N GLY A 98 -0.31 -13.48 -13.64
CA GLY A 98 0.40 -12.24 -13.94
C GLY A 98 0.42 -11.26 -12.77
N LEU A 99 -0.67 -11.20 -12.03
CA LEU A 99 -0.73 -10.40 -10.80
C LEU A 99 0.29 -10.91 -9.79
N GLU A 100 0.35 -12.21 -9.55
CA GLU A 100 1.31 -12.79 -8.62
C GLU A 100 2.74 -12.45 -9.05
N ALA A 101 3.06 -12.59 -10.33
CA ALA A 101 4.38 -12.27 -10.86
C ALA A 101 4.74 -10.79 -10.65
N LEU A 102 3.77 -9.89 -10.86
CA LEU A 102 3.97 -8.46 -10.63
C LEU A 102 4.24 -8.15 -9.18
N LEU A 103 3.46 -8.73 -8.26
CA LEU A 103 3.67 -8.54 -6.83
C LEU A 103 5.06 -8.96 -6.39
N ARG A 104 5.55 -10.07 -6.92
CA ARG A 104 6.89 -10.56 -6.63
C ARG A 104 7.97 -9.63 -7.17
N ARG A 105 7.82 -9.14 -8.41
CA ARG A 105 8.78 -8.23 -9.03
C ARG A 105 8.88 -6.90 -8.28
N GLU A 106 7.75 -6.39 -7.84
CA GLU A 106 7.69 -5.11 -7.14
C GLU A 106 7.88 -5.25 -5.63
N GLU A 107 8.02 -6.48 -5.16
CA GLU A 107 8.21 -6.82 -3.75
C GLU A 107 7.10 -6.27 -2.86
N LEU A 108 5.87 -6.34 -3.38
CA LEU A 108 4.67 -6.04 -2.62
C LEU A 108 4.27 -7.25 -1.78
N MET A 109 3.69 -7.01 -0.62
CA MET A 109 3.41 -8.07 0.35
C MET A 109 2.02 -8.67 0.24
N GLY A 110 1.20 -8.18 -0.68
CA GLY A 110 -0.14 -8.68 -0.88
C GLY A 110 -0.95 -7.80 -1.80
N PHE A 111 -2.24 -8.06 -1.84
CA PHE A 111 -3.16 -7.30 -2.66
C PHE A 111 -4.55 -7.29 -2.02
N GLU A 112 -5.34 -6.30 -2.39
CA GLU A 112 -6.71 -6.17 -1.94
C GLU A 112 -7.65 -6.87 -2.92
N VAL A 113 -8.62 -7.63 -2.40
CA VAL A 113 -9.69 -8.22 -3.20
C VAL A 113 -10.89 -7.27 -3.13
N SER A 114 -11.44 -6.88 -4.28
CA SER A 114 -12.57 -5.99 -4.33
C SER A 114 -13.52 -6.35 -5.47
N GLU A 115 -14.73 -5.81 -5.45
CA GLU A 115 -15.76 -6.02 -6.45
C GLU A 115 -16.43 -4.70 -6.85
N ASN A 116 -15.63 -3.67 -7.12
CA ASN A 116 -16.18 -2.37 -7.53
C ASN A 116 -16.67 -2.38 -8.98
N TYR A 117 -15.97 -3.08 -9.86
CA TYR A 117 -16.22 -3.12 -11.30
C TYR A 117 -16.44 -4.53 -11.84
N ILE A 118 -16.23 -5.53 -11.02
CA ILE A 118 -16.39 -6.95 -11.38
C ILE A 118 -17.28 -7.63 -10.36
N THR A 119 -17.72 -8.84 -10.69
CA THR A 119 -18.40 -9.74 -9.76
C THR A 119 -17.58 -11.01 -9.67
N LEU A 120 -17.22 -11.42 -8.47
CA LEU A 120 -16.49 -12.66 -8.27
C LEU A 120 -17.42 -13.85 -8.44
N GLU A 121 -16.91 -14.91 -9.08
CA GLU A 121 -17.66 -16.15 -9.24
C GLU A 121 -17.66 -16.92 -7.93
N GLU A 122 -18.82 -17.49 -7.60
CA GLU A 122 -18.94 -18.40 -6.46
C GLU A 122 -18.67 -19.83 -6.94
N ASP A 123 -17.76 -20.51 -6.26
CA ASP A 123 -17.47 -21.92 -6.53
C ASP A 123 -17.97 -22.83 -5.42
#